data_7bda8f3c62c855af74b1556d6b062ad9
#
_entry.id   7bda8f3c62c855af74b1556d6b062ad9
#
_cell.length_a   1.000
_cell.length_b   1.000
_cell.length_c   1.000
_cell.angle_alpha   90.00
_cell.angle_beta   90.00
_cell.angle_gamma   90.00
#
_symmetry.space_group_name_H-M   'P 1'
#
loop_
_entity.id
_entity.type
_entity.pdbx_description
1 polymer ?
#
loop_
_entity_poly.entity_id
_entity_poly.type
_entity_poly.pdbx_seq_one_letter_code
_entity_poly.pdbx_strand_id
1 'polypeptide(L)'
;IMMLIFCYYPPIYAAVLSFTDSTGGDTFNFIFFDNYIEIFSDRIFWLGMRNVVVFLIWGLISGNVAPLLLAELLFNTKSVKLSNTLRFLFIIPTLIPGVINMILWQFIIQGPEPTSIMNSLIGLFGADPLAWYYDYSHTPWITWFSLMFTGFPYLGGTSFLINLAGLQAIPESVIEAAKLDGCTGFGRVCRIDLPFLLGQIKYFLIMGVIGGLQ
;
A
#
# COMPACT_ATOMS: atom_id res chain seq x y z
N ILE A 1 5.21 0.73 32.75
CA ILE A 1 3.85 1.05 33.22
C ILE A 1 3.03 1.64 32.08
N MET A 2 3.46 2.73 31.40
CA MET A 2 2.74 3.33 30.27
C MET A 2 2.39 2.34 29.17
N MET A 3 3.35 1.48 28.80
CA MET A 3 3.15 0.43 27.80
C MET A 3 2.07 -0.59 28.22
N LEU A 4 2.01 -0.95 29.49
CA LEU A 4 0.97 -1.87 30.01
C LEU A 4 -0.42 -1.25 29.92
N ILE A 5 -0.56 0.04 30.26
CA ILE A 5 -1.84 0.73 30.29
C ILE A 5 -2.34 1.06 28.86
N PHE A 6 -1.47 1.55 27.97
CA PHE A 6 -1.90 2.07 26.67
C PHE A 6 -1.74 1.09 25.52
N CYS A 7 -0.84 0.11 25.62
CA CYS A 7 -0.61 -0.85 24.54
C CYS A 7 -1.20 -2.23 24.81
N TYR A 8 -1.16 -2.73 26.06
CA TYR A 8 -1.64 -4.09 26.37
C TYR A 8 -3.05 -4.12 26.95
N TYR A 9 -3.40 -3.19 27.83
CA TYR A 9 -4.73 -3.19 28.46
C TYR A 9 -5.87 -3.07 27.43
N PRO A 10 -5.89 -2.11 26.44
CA PRO A 10 -7.00 -2.00 25.52
C PRO A 10 -7.28 -3.24 24.68
N PRO A 11 -6.27 -3.92 24.08
CA PRO A 11 -6.52 -5.17 23.33
C PRO A 11 -7.03 -6.31 24.20
N ILE A 12 -6.50 -6.45 25.42
CA ILE A 12 -6.98 -7.48 26.36
C ILE A 12 -8.42 -7.19 26.78
N TYR A 13 -8.72 -5.94 27.09
CA TYR A 13 -10.08 -5.52 27.45
C TYR A 13 -11.05 -5.72 26.30
N ALA A 14 -10.68 -5.34 25.07
CA ALA A 14 -11.48 -5.59 23.86
C ALA A 14 -11.73 -7.11 23.65
N ALA A 15 -10.71 -7.95 23.86
CA ALA A 15 -10.86 -9.40 23.78
C ALA A 15 -11.83 -9.94 24.83
N VAL A 16 -11.84 -9.41 26.06
CA VAL A 16 -12.82 -9.80 27.09
C VAL A 16 -14.23 -9.34 26.70
N LEU A 17 -14.38 -8.09 26.23
CA LEU A 17 -15.67 -7.55 25.80
C LEU A 17 -16.26 -8.31 24.61
N SER A 18 -15.44 -8.86 23.72
CA SER A 18 -15.91 -9.62 22.56
C SER A 18 -16.73 -10.87 22.92
N PHE A 19 -16.62 -11.35 24.17
CA PHE A 19 -17.41 -12.48 24.73
C PHE A 19 -18.65 -12.00 25.49
N THR A 20 -19.02 -10.74 25.42
CA THR A 20 -20.14 -10.14 26.14
C THR A 20 -21.11 -9.44 25.21
N ASP A 21 -22.32 -9.13 25.70
CA ASP A 21 -23.33 -8.33 25.00
C ASP A 21 -23.14 -6.82 25.17
N SER A 22 -21.94 -6.39 25.60
CA SER A 22 -21.67 -4.98 25.89
C SER A 22 -21.74 -4.11 24.65
N THR A 23 -22.59 -3.09 24.71
CA THR A 23 -22.69 -2.00 23.72
C THR A 23 -22.04 -0.70 24.20
N GLY A 24 -21.13 -0.80 25.20
CA GLY A 24 -20.44 0.36 25.79
C GLY A 24 -21.07 0.89 27.08
N GLY A 25 -22.04 0.17 27.69
CA GLY A 25 -22.62 0.48 28.98
C GLY A 25 -21.87 -0.19 30.15
N ASP A 26 -22.26 0.17 31.39
CA ASP A 26 -21.66 -0.36 32.63
C ASP A 26 -22.06 -1.78 32.98
N THR A 27 -23.11 -2.31 32.33
CA THR A 27 -23.61 -3.67 32.55
C THR A 27 -23.42 -4.50 31.30
N PHE A 28 -22.87 -5.71 31.46
CA PHE A 28 -22.70 -6.66 30.38
C PHE A 28 -22.95 -8.08 30.90
N ASN A 29 -23.50 -8.94 30.05
CA ASN A 29 -23.63 -10.35 30.31
C ASN A 29 -22.65 -11.12 29.44
N PHE A 30 -22.15 -12.22 29.97
CA PHE A 30 -21.32 -13.13 29.19
C PHE A 30 -22.19 -13.94 28.22
N ILE A 31 -21.95 -13.78 26.91
CA ILE A 31 -22.64 -14.49 25.82
C ILE A 31 -21.73 -15.46 25.08
N PHE A 32 -20.49 -15.67 25.60
CA PHE A 32 -19.49 -16.58 25.04
C PHE A 32 -19.18 -16.28 23.56
N PHE A 33 -19.55 -17.16 22.65
CA PHE A 33 -19.19 -17.10 21.24
C PHE A 33 -20.32 -16.57 20.34
N ASP A 34 -21.41 -16.08 20.88
CA ASP A 34 -22.58 -15.65 20.09
C ASP A 34 -22.22 -14.53 19.11
N ASN A 35 -21.43 -13.54 19.54
CA ASN A 35 -20.94 -12.48 18.65
C ASN A 35 -20.12 -13.05 17.47
N TYR A 36 -19.32 -14.08 17.72
CA TYR A 36 -18.51 -14.70 16.67
C TYR A 36 -19.38 -15.51 15.70
N ILE A 37 -20.40 -16.22 16.20
CA ILE A 37 -21.34 -16.95 15.36
C ILE A 37 -22.10 -15.99 14.48
N GLU A 38 -22.55 -14.86 15.02
CA GLU A 38 -23.24 -13.81 14.26
C GLU A 38 -22.37 -13.24 13.16
N ILE A 39 -21.12 -12.79 13.49
CA ILE A 39 -20.17 -12.23 12.53
C ILE A 39 -19.86 -13.23 11.40
N PHE A 40 -19.56 -14.49 11.74
CA PHE A 40 -19.22 -15.49 10.72
C PHE A 40 -20.41 -15.94 9.89
N SER A 41 -21.63 -15.71 10.36
CA SER A 41 -22.87 -15.96 9.62
C SER A 41 -23.29 -14.78 8.73
N ASP A 42 -22.72 -13.60 8.97
CA ASP A 42 -23.05 -12.40 8.23
C ASP A 42 -22.34 -12.37 6.86
N ARG A 43 -23.13 -12.26 5.81
CA ARG A 43 -22.64 -12.11 4.43
C ARG A 43 -21.83 -10.81 4.24
N ILE A 44 -22.18 -9.74 4.94
CA ILE A 44 -21.51 -8.44 4.82
C ILE A 44 -20.08 -8.54 5.36
N PHE A 45 -19.89 -9.27 6.46
CA PHE A 45 -18.57 -9.57 7.01
C PHE A 45 -17.66 -10.23 5.96
N TRP A 46 -18.13 -11.25 5.27
CA TRP A 46 -17.33 -11.96 4.25
C TRP A 46 -17.04 -11.11 3.01
N LEU A 47 -17.98 -10.22 2.62
CA LEU A 47 -17.73 -9.25 1.56
C LEU A 47 -16.65 -8.24 1.99
N GLY A 48 -16.71 -7.76 3.23
CA GLY A 48 -15.67 -6.90 3.82
C GLY A 48 -14.31 -7.60 3.86
N MET A 49 -14.26 -8.83 4.35
CA MET A 49 -13.03 -9.63 4.43
C MET A 49 -12.40 -9.86 3.04
N ARG A 50 -13.21 -10.16 2.03
CA ARG A 50 -12.75 -10.27 0.64
C ARG A 50 -12.09 -8.96 0.18
N ASN A 51 -12.71 -7.81 0.45
CA ASN A 51 -12.17 -6.51 0.05
C ASN A 51 -10.83 -6.23 0.78
N VAL A 52 -10.75 -6.50 2.08
CA VAL A 52 -9.51 -6.37 2.85
C VAL A 52 -8.39 -7.19 2.23
N VAL A 53 -8.64 -8.46 1.91
CA VAL A 53 -7.63 -9.33 1.30
C VAL A 53 -7.17 -8.81 -0.07
N VAL A 54 -8.11 -8.36 -0.91
CA VAL A 54 -7.78 -7.82 -2.24
C VAL A 54 -6.93 -6.55 -2.13
N PHE A 55 -7.33 -5.60 -1.27
CA PHE A 55 -6.56 -4.37 -1.08
C PHE A 55 -5.24 -4.60 -0.35
N LEU A 56 -5.16 -5.56 0.56
CA LEU A 56 -3.91 -5.98 1.19
C LEU A 56 -2.91 -6.49 0.13
N ILE A 57 -3.34 -7.43 -0.71
CA ILE A 57 -2.48 -7.96 -1.78
C ILE A 57 -2.03 -6.84 -2.72
N TRP A 58 -2.95 -5.98 -3.14
CA TRP A 58 -2.62 -4.84 -3.98
C TRP A 58 -1.62 -3.89 -3.30
N GLY A 59 -1.85 -3.54 -2.03
CA GLY A 59 -0.95 -2.69 -1.25
C GLY A 59 0.45 -3.27 -1.09
N LEU A 60 0.55 -4.60 -0.87
CA LEU A 60 1.83 -5.29 -0.82
C LEU A 60 2.56 -5.26 -2.17
N ILE A 61 1.86 -5.44 -3.27
CA ILE A 61 2.45 -5.38 -4.61
C ILE A 61 2.89 -3.95 -4.93
N SER A 62 1.97 -2.99 -4.88
CA SER A 62 2.23 -1.60 -5.27
C SER A 62 3.26 -0.92 -4.35
N GLY A 63 3.16 -1.16 -3.04
CA GLY A 63 4.06 -0.59 -2.03
C GLY A 63 5.47 -1.18 -2.03
N ASN A 64 5.70 -2.33 -2.67
CA ASN A 64 7.03 -2.93 -2.81
C ASN A 64 7.59 -2.80 -4.23
N VAL A 65 6.80 -3.15 -5.25
CA VAL A 65 7.28 -3.22 -6.63
C VAL A 65 7.64 -1.84 -7.17
N ALA A 66 6.77 -0.84 -7.01
CA ALA A 66 7.03 0.49 -7.56
C ALA A 66 8.26 1.17 -6.93
N PRO A 67 8.42 1.23 -5.58
CA PRO A 67 9.61 1.79 -4.96
C PRO A 67 10.90 1.03 -5.31
N LEU A 68 10.82 -0.29 -5.47
CA LEU A 68 11.97 -1.11 -5.88
C LEU A 68 12.40 -0.80 -7.30
N LEU A 69 11.46 -0.72 -8.25
CA LEU A 69 11.75 -0.35 -9.64
C LEU A 69 12.36 1.04 -9.74
N LEU A 70 11.87 1.98 -8.95
CA LEU A 70 12.42 3.34 -8.89
C LEU A 70 13.83 3.36 -8.29
N ALA A 71 14.08 2.56 -7.26
CA ALA A 71 15.42 2.42 -6.67
C ALA A 71 16.40 1.84 -7.68
N GLU A 72 16.02 0.80 -8.41
CA GLU A 72 16.81 0.22 -9.50
C GLU A 72 17.08 1.21 -10.63
N LEU A 73 16.06 1.96 -11.04
CA LEU A 73 16.21 3.01 -12.06
C LEU A 73 17.27 4.03 -11.65
N LEU A 74 17.22 4.50 -10.40
CA LEU A 74 18.19 5.47 -9.90
C LEU A 74 19.58 4.87 -9.71
N PHE A 75 19.67 3.64 -9.21
CA PHE A 75 20.93 2.94 -9.01
C PHE A 75 21.70 2.77 -10.33
N ASN A 76 20.98 2.55 -11.42
CA ASN A 76 21.56 2.41 -12.75
C ASN A 76 21.75 3.76 -13.49
N THR A 77 21.31 4.88 -12.90
CA THR A 77 21.43 6.21 -13.53
C THR A 77 22.85 6.76 -13.41
N LYS A 78 23.52 6.96 -14.54
CA LYS A 78 24.92 7.44 -14.60
C LYS A 78 25.08 8.93 -14.25
N SER A 79 24.06 9.74 -14.49
CA SER A 79 24.10 11.18 -14.25
C SER A 79 23.78 11.50 -12.79
N VAL A 80 24.78 12.00 -12.06
CA VAL A 80 24.60 12.42 -10.65
C VAL A 80 23.53 13.51 -10.51
N LYS A 81 23.49 14.48 -11.42
CA LYS A 81 22.49 15.56 -11.41
C LYS A 81 21.09 15.00 -11.59
N LEU A 82 20.88 14.11 -12.56
CA LEU A 82 19.58 13.48 -12.80
C LEU A 82 19.17 12.62 -11.61
N SER A 83 20.07 11.80 -11.07
CA SER A 83 19.79 10.97 -9.90
C SER A 83 19.35 11.80 -8.70
N ASN A 84 20.03 12.91 -8.39
CA ASN A 84 19.66 13.78 -7.28
C ASN A 84 18.30 14.47 -7.51
N THR A 85 18.02 14.93 -8.73
CA THR A 85 16.74 15.53 -9.07
C THR A 85 15.59 14.52 -8.93
N LEU A 86 15.77 13.30 -9.44
CA LEU A 86 14.75 12.25 -9.34
C LEU A 86 14.54 11.81 -7.89
N ARG A 87 15.61 11.69 -7.08
CA ARG A 87 15.47 11.42 -5.62
C ARG A 87 14.58 12.45 -4.95
N PHE A 88 14.82 13.73 -5.22
CA PHE A 88 14.04 14.82 -4.66
C PHE A 88 12.57 14.73 -5.11
N LEU A 89 12.32 14.55 -6.42
CA LEU A 89 10.97 14.43 -6.97
C LEU A 89 10.19 13.24 -6.40
N PHE A 90 10.85 12.09 -6.17
CA PHE A 90 10.19 10.90 -5.64
C PHE A 90 9.88 10.98 -4.13
N ILE A 91 10.56 11.87 -3.41
CA ILE A 91 10.28 12.11 -1.99
C ILE A 91 9.14 13.10 -1.78
N ILE A 92 8.95 14.08 -2.68
CA ILE A 92 7.94 15.15 -2.54
C ILE A 92 6.55 14.60 -2.19
N PRO A 93 6.01 13.58 -2.88
CA PRO A 93 4.67 13.07 -2.58
C PRO A 93 4.51 12.55 -1.15
N THR A 94 5.59 12.08 -0.52
CA THR A 94 5.52 11.56 0.85
C THR A 94 5.47 12.66 1.92
N LEU A 95 5.76 13.89 1.55
CA LEU A 95 5.64 15.05 2.43
C LEU A 95 4.19 15.55 2.50
N ILE A 96 3.33 15.13 1.59
CA ILE A 96 1.92 15.52 1.56
C ILE A 96 1.19 14.73 2.65
N PRO A 97 0.51 15.40 3.61
CA PRO A 97 -0.32 14.71 4.59
C PRO A 97 -1.37 13.80 3.92
N GLY A 98 -1.56 12.60 4.46
CA GLY A 98 -2.44 11.59 3.86
C GLY A 98 -3.87 12.08 3.57
N VAL A 99 -4.42 12.92 4.46
CA VAL A 99 -5.75 13.53 4.27
C VAL A 99 -5.79 14.41 3.03
N ILE A 100 -4.76 15.24 2.82
CA ILE A 100 -4.68 16.12 1.64
C ILE A 100 -4.54 15.27 0.37
N ASN A 101 -3.69 14.24 0.42
CA ASN A 101 -3.54 13.32 -0.70
C ASN A 101 -4.87 12.64 -1.06
N MET A 102 -5.64 12.20 -0.07
CA MET A 102 -6.96 11.60 -0.27
C MET A 102 -7.94 12.58 -0.93
N ILE A 103 -7.98 13.84 -0.50
CA ILE A 103 -8.83 14.89 -1.09
C ILE A 103 -8.40 15.16 -2.55
N LEU A 104 -7.10 15.25 -2.84
CA LEU A 104 -6.61 15.44 -4.21
C LEU A 104 -7.06 14.31 -5.13
N TRP A 105 -6.93 13.05 -4.68
CA TRP A 105 -7.40 11.89 -5.45
C TRP A 105 -8.92 11.88 -5.62
N GLN A 106 -9.67 12.34 -4.62
CA GLN A 106 -11.10 12.51 -4.74
C GLN A 106 -11.45 13.50 -5.86
N PHE A 107 -10.78 14.64 -5.97
CA PHE A 107 -10.98 15.56 -7.11
C PHE A 107 -10.59 14.96 -8.46
N ILE A 108 -9.51 14.17 -8.50
CA ILE A 108 -9.06 13.56 -9.76
C ILE A 108 -10.08 12.52 -10.25
N ILE A 109 -10.55 11.65 -9.36
CA ILE A 109 -11.38 10.51 -9.74
C ILE A 109 -12.85 10.83 -9.65
N GLN A 110 -13.32 11.44 -8.55
CA GLN A 110 -14.73 11.53 -8.21
C GLN A 110 -15.38 12.87 -8.50
N GLY A 111 -14.65 13.94 -8.72
CA GLY A 111 -15.21 15.30 -8.81
C GLY A 111 -16.69 15.34 -9.26
N PRO A 112 -17.47 16.35 -8.88
CA PRO A 112 -18.89 16.41 -9.23
C PRO A 112 -19.06 16.28 -10.75
N GLU A 113 -19.99 15.43 -11.20
CA GLU A 113 -20.26 15.27 -12.62
C GLU A 113 -20.58 16.62 -13.29
N PRO A 114 -20.01 16.94 -14.44
CA PRO A 114 -19.07 16.22 -15.31
C PRO A 114 -17.58 16.57 -15.05
N THR A 115 -17.22 17.08 -13.89
CA THR A 115 -15.99 17.86 -13.66
C THR A 115 -14.82 17.05 -13.10
N SER A 116 -14.93 15.72 -12.88
CA SER A 116 -13.73 14.96 -12.49
C SER A 116 -12.73 14.92 -13.65
N ILE A 117 -11.43 15.02 -13.32
CA ILE A 117 -10.36 14.96 -14.32
C ILE A 117 -10.46 13.63 -15.09
N MET A 118 -10.74 12.53 -14.39
CA MET A 118 -10.87 11.22 -15.00
C MET A 118 -12.06 11.14 -15.97
N ASN A 119 -13.24 11.67 -15.57
CA ASN A 119 -14.40 11.73 -16.47
C ASN A 119 -14.16 12.65 -17.67
N SER A 120 -13.47 13.76 -17.47
CA SER A 120 -13.07 14.63 -18.60
C SER A 120 -12.14 13.92 -19.57
N LEU A 121 -11.19 13.11 -19.06
CA LEU A 121 -10.28 12.34 -19.92
C LEU A 121 -11.02 11.25 -20.71
N ILE A 122 -11.89 10.45 -20.08
CA ILE A 122 -12.64 9.43 -20.81
C ILE A 122 -13.65 10.02 -21.79
N GLY A 123 -14.21 11.20 -21.46
CA GLY A 123 -15.09 11.97 -22.37
C GLY A 123 -14.40 12.39 -23.66
N LEU A 124 -13.07 12.63 -23.66
CA LEU A 124 -12.30 12.88 -24.89
C LEU A 124 -12.32 11.69 -25.86
N PHE A 125 -12.55 10.47 -25.34
CA PHE A 125 -12.67 9.25 -26.13
C PHE A 125 -14.14 8.89 -26.43
N GLY A 126 -15.10 9.76 -26.08
CA GLY A 126 -16.53 9.56 -26.32
C GLY A 126 -17.20 8.59 -25.32
N ALA A 127 -16.59 8.33 -24.18
CA ALA A 127 -17.18 7.51 -23.13
C ALA A 127 -18.04 8.36 -22.18
N ASP A 128 -19.13 7.76 -21.68
CA ASP A 128 -20.00 8.38 -20.68
C ASP A 128 -19.30 8.54 -19.32
N PRO A 129 -19.64 9.56 -18.51
CA PRO A 129 -19.14 9.74 -17.18
C PRO A 129 -19.43 8.52 -16.30
N LEU A 130 -18.45 8.09 -15.50
CA LEU A 130 -18.54 6.96 -14.60
C LEU A 130 -18.60 7.44 -13.14
N ALA A 131 -19.39 6.76 -12.32
CA ALA A 131 -19.44 6.96 -10.88
C ALA A 131 -18.35 6.10 -10.17
N TRP A 132 -17.08 6.45 -10.35
CA TRP A 132 -15.88 5.67 -10.01
C TRP A 132 -15.90 5.02 -8.60
N TYR A 133 -16.40 5.73 -7.58
CA TYR A 133 -16.43 5.22 -6.20
C TYR A 133 -17.80 4.69 -5.77
N TYR A 134 -18.87 5.03 -6.44
CA TYR A 134 -20.23 4.80 -5.96
C TYR A 134 -21.01 3.71 -6.71
N ASP A 135 -20.52 3.26 -7.85
CA ASP A 135 -21.23 2.25 -8.65
C ASP A 135 -20.83 0.81 -8.27
N TYR A 136 -20.73 0.57 -6.96
CA TYR A 136 -20.36 -0.76 -6.46
C TYR A 136 -21.40 -1.83 -6.77
N SER A 137 -22.68 -1.45 -6.89
CA SER A 137 -23.78 -2.37 -7.14
C SER A 137 -23.77 -2.95 -8.54
N HIS A 138 -23.38 -2.15 -9.56
CA HIS A 138 -23.40 -2.54 -10.98
C HIS A 138 -22.01 -2.98 -11.46
N THR A 139 -20.98 -2.24 -11.09
CA THR A 139 -19.61 -2.48 -11.56
C THR A 139 -18.59 -2.42 -10.43
N PRO A 140 -18.60 -3.40 -9.50
CA PRO A 140 -17.75 -3.37 -8.30
C PRO A 140 -16.25 -3.31 -8.62
N TRP A 141 -15.81 -3.86 -9.75
CA TRP A 141 -14.42 -3.85 -10.18
C TRP A 141 -13.94 -2.46 -10.65
N ILE A 142 -14.83 -1.58 -11.12
CA ILE A 142 -14.49 -0.17 -11.41
C ILE A 142 -14.15 0.55 -10.10
N THR A 143 -14.96 0.38 -9.06
CA THR A 143 -14.70 0.93 -7.73
C THR A 143 -13.38 0.40 -7.15
N TRP A 144 -13.09 -0.90 -7.29
CA TRP A 144 -11.82 -1.47 -6.86
C TRP A 144 -10.64 -0.87 -7.63
N PHE A 145 -10.75 -0.77 -8.96
CA PHE A 145 -9.72 -0.14 -9.79
C PHE A 145 -9.47 1.31 -9.35
N SER A 146 -10.51 2.08 -9.13
CA SER A 146 -10.42 3.48 -8.70
C SER A 146 -9.71 3.61 -7.36
N LEU A 147 -10.08 2.78 -6.38
CA LEU A 147 -9.43 2.74 -5.07
C LEU A 147 -7.97 2.26 -5.18
N MET A 148 -7.72 1.24 -5.99
CA MET A 148 -6.36 0.76 -6.24
C MET A 148 -5.50 1.80 -6.95
N PHE A 149 -6.08 2.60 -7.86
CA PHE A 149 -5.37 3.64 -8.59
C PHE A 149 -5.04 4.84 -7.70
N THR A 150 -5.79 5.02 -6.59
CA THR A 150 -5.49 6.06 -5.60
C THR A 150 -4.08 5.88 -5.04
N GLY A 151 -3.28 6.94 -5.15
CA GLY A 151 -1.87 6.90 -4.72
C GLY A 151 -0.87 6.58 -5.83
N PHE A 152 -1.31 6.29 -7.07
CA PHE A 152 -0.40 6.18 -8.22
C PHE A 152 0.47 7.45 -8.33
N PRO A 153 1.78 7.34 -8.65
CA PRO A 153 2.52 6.15 -9.06
C PRO A 153 3.19 5.35 -7.93
N TYR A 154 2.69 5.36 -6.71
CA TYR A 154 3.15 4.58 -5.53
C TYR A 154 4.64 4.77 -5.22
N LEU A 155 5.08 6.01 -5.23
CA LEU A 155 6.52 6.34 -5.13
C LEU A 155 7.16 5.89 -3.80
N GLY A 156 6.35 5.70 -2.74
CA GLY A 156 6.74 5.07 -1.47
C GLY A 156 8.06 5.61 -0.91
N GLY A 157 8.18 6.95 -0.72
CA GLY A 157 9.45 7.64 -0.48
C GLY A 157 10.39 6.97 0.52
N THR A 158 9.90 6.46 1.66
CA THR A 158 10.74 5.77 2.64
C THR A 158 11.21 4.41 2.12
N SER A 159 10.32 3.59 1.56
CA SER A 159 10.70 2.28 1.00
C SER A 159 11.62 2.41 -0.22
N PHE A 160 11.38 3.41 -1.05
CA PHE A 160 12.28 3.74 -2.15
C PHE A 160 13.71 4.09 -1.66
N LEU A 161 13.84 4.95 -0.63
CA LEU A 161 15.16 5.33 -0.08
C LEU A 161 15.88 4.15 0.56
N ILE A 162 15.16 3.30 1.31
CA ILE A 162 15.76 2.12 1.96
C ILE A 162 16.22 1.10 0.91
N ASN A 163 15.43 0.86 -0.14
CA ASN A 163 15.83 -0.02 -1.24
C ASN A 163 17.05 0.55 -1.98
N LEU A 164 17.05 1.86 -2.25
CA LEU A 164 18.19 2.50 -2.90
C LEU A 164 19.46 2.43 -2.05
N ALA A 165 19.37 2.65 -0.74
CA ALA A 165 20.49 2.48 0.18
C ALA A 165 20.99 1.03 0.21
N GLY A 166 20.09 0.05 0.18
CA GLY A 166 20.44 -1.36 0.08
C GLY A 166 21.18 -1.71 -1.20
N LEU A 167 20.76 -1.18 -2.35
CA LEU A 167 21.47 -1.34 -3.63
C LEU A 167 22.86 -0.70 -3.59
N GLN A 168 22.97 0.47 -2.98
CA GLN A 168 24.25 1.17 -2.84
C GLN A 168 25.22 0.50 -1.85
N ALA A 169 24.72 -0.38 -0.99
CA ALA A 169 25.53 -1.17 -0.07
C ALA A 169 26.13 -2.43 -0.73
N ILE A 170 25.75 -2.78 -1.95
CA ILE A 170 26.33 -3.90 -2.69
C ILE A 170 27.80 -3.58 -2.97
N PRO A 171 28.76 -4.44 -2.58
CA PRO A 171 30.17 -4.21 -2.82
C PRO A 171 30.47 -4.05 -4.32
N GLU A 172 31.30 -3.07 -4.67
CA GLU A 172 31.68 -2.81 -6.07
C GLU A 172 32.34 -4.03 -6.72
N SER A 173 33.13 -4.77 -5.96
CA SER A 173 33.74 -6.04 -6.41
C SER A 173 32.73 -7.08 -6.90
N VAL A 174 31.54 -7.16 -6.26
CA VAL A 174 30.46 -8.05 -6.69
C VAL A 174 29.89 -7.59 -8.03
N ILE A 175 29.68 -6.27 -8.18
CA ILE A 175 29.16 -5.69 -9.42
C ILE A 175 30.16 -5.87 -10.57
N GLU A 176 31.46 -5.71 -10.30
CA GLU A 176 32.52 -5.91 -11.30
C GLU A 176 32.65 -7.38 -11.71
N ALA A 177 32.65 -8.31 -10.76
CA ALA A 177 32.65 -9.74 -11.05
C ALA A 177 31.44 -10.13 -11.90
N ALA A 178 30.25 -9.62 -11.56
CA ALA A 178 29.04 -9.86 -12.35
C ALA A 178 29.16 -9.38 -13.81
N LYS A 179 29.80 -8.21 -14.00
CA LYS A 179 30.06 -7.69 -15.37
C LYS A 179 31.00 -8.59 -16.15
N LEU A 180 32.07 -9.11 -15.51
CA LEU A 180 33.00 -10.04 -16.14
C LEU A 180 32.33 -11.35 -16.53
N ASP A 181 31.40 -11.83 -15.70
CA ASP A 181 30.58 -13.03 -15.97
C ASP A 181 29.46 -12.77 -16.99
N GLY A 182 29.34 -11.57 -17.56
CA GLY A 182 28.28 -11.21 -18.50
C GLY A 182 26.90 -11.03 -17.86
N CYS A 183 26.81 -11.03 -16.51
CA CYS A 183 25.58 -10.84 -15.77
C CYS A 183 25.23 -9.35 -15.69
N THR A 184 24.50 -8.85 -16.70
CA THR A 184 24.13 -7.42 -16.82
C THR A 184 22.62 -7.24 -16.94
N GLY A 185 22.15 -5.98 -16.82
CA GLY A 185 20.75 -5.63 -16.99
C GLY A 185 19.82 -6.43 -16.08
N PHE A 186 18.72 -6.97 -16.61
CA PHE A 186 17.72 -7.70 -15.86
C PHE A 186 18.29 -8.97 -15.18
N GLY A 187 19.28 -9.60 -15.80
CA GLY A 187 19.99 -10.75 -15.21
C GLY A 187 20.66 -10.40 -13.89
N ARG A 188 21.32 -9.22 -13.81
CA ARG A 188 21.93 -8.72 -12.58
C ARG A 188 20.86 -8.42 -11.52
N VAL A 189 19.77 -7.75 -11.90
CA VAL A 189 18.67 -7.44 -10.98
C VAL A 189 18.18 -8.70 -10.29
N CYS A 190 17.89 -9.76 -11.07
CA CYS A 190 17.33 -10.99 -10.50
C CYS A 190 18.33 -11.83 -9.69
N ARG A 191 19.62 -11.85 -10.08
CA ARG A 191 20.61 -12.75 -9.48
C ARG A 191 21.46 -12.11 -8.40
N ILE A 192 21.54 -10.77 -8.37
CA ILE A 192 22.38 -10.02 -7.44
C ILE A 192 21.55 -9.01 -6.66
N ASP A 193 20.94 -8.03 -7.34
CA ASP A 193 20.33 -6.88 -6.69
C ASP A 193 19.16 -7.32 -5.79
N LEU A 194 18.20 -8.11 -6.30
CA LEU A 194 17.08 -8.64 -5.51
C LEU A 194 17.51 -9.53 -4.34
N PRO A 195 18.43 -10.50 -4.49
CA PRO A 195 18.94 -11.27 -3.36
C PRO A 195 19.57 -10.42 -2.25
N PHE A 196 20.30 -9.37 -2.60
CA PHE A 196 20.85 -8.44 -1.62
C PHE A 196 19.77 -7.64 -0.89
N LEU A 197 18.64 -7.36 -1.54
CA LEU A 197 17.50 -6.62 -0.98
C LEU A 197 16.49 -7.49 -0.24
N LEU A 198 16.67 -8.82 -0.16
CA LEU A 198 15.69 -9.72 0.48
C LEU A 198 15.35 -9.33 1.92
N GLY A 199 16.31 -8.77 2.67
CA GLY A 199 16.08 -8.30 4.04
C GLY A 199 15.07 -7.15 4.07
N GLN A 200 15.26 -6.16 3.21
CA GLN A 200 14.40 -4.98 3.09
C GLN A 200 13.01 -5.36 2.56
N ILE A 201 12.98 -6.21 1.53
CA ILE A 201 11.72 -6.70 0.94
C ILE A 201 10.89 -7.45 1.98
N LYS A 202 11.49 -8.36 2.74
CA LYS A 202 10.81 -9.09 3.84
C LYS A 202 10.29 -8.12 4.90
N TYR A 203 11.09 -7.14 5.29
CA TYR A 203 10.68 -6.11 6.25
C TYR A 203 9.43 -5.37 5.77
N PHE A 204 9.44 -4.87 4.52
CA PHE A 204 8.28 -4.14 3.98
C PHE A 204 7.05 -5.02 3.78
N LEU A 205 7.23 -6.29 3.42
CA LEU A 205 6.10 -7.23 3.33
C LEU A 205 5.46 -7.45 4.70
N ILE A 206 6.25 -7.68 5.75
CA ILE A 206 5.75 -7.87 7.12
C ILE A 206 5.04 -6.61 7.60
N MET A 207 5.68 -5.44 7.46
CA MET A 207 5.09 -4.16 7.88
C MET A 207 3.85 -3.82 7.05
N GLY A 208 3.83 -4.17 5.78
CA GLY A 208 2.67 -4.00 4.91
C GLY A 208 1.49 -4.87 5.31
N VAL A 209 1.72 -6.12 5.73
CA VAL A 209 0.65 -6.99 6.28
C VAL A 209 0.11 -6.42 7.60
N ILE A 210 1.00 -6.00 8.51
CA ILE A 210 0.58 -5.41 9.79
C ILE A 210 -0.25 -4.14 9.55
N GLY A 211 0.23 -3.22 8.72
CA GLY A 211 -0.46 -1.96 8.44
C GLY A 211 -1.72 -2.12 7.59
N GLY A 212 -1.81 -3.15 6.75
CA GLY A 212 -2.98 -3.41 5.91
C GLY A 212 -4.11 -4.15 6.64
N LEU A 213 -3.85 -4.67 7.84
CA LEU A 213 -4.85 -5.32 8.70
C LEU A 213 -5.29 -4.43 9.88
N GLN A 214 -4.75 -3.22 10.03
CA GLN A 214 -5.14 -2.21 11.02
C GLN A 214 -6.05 -1.17 10.38
#